data_5e3ad7e86cddf5f7d756c503e697f475
#
_entry.id   5e3ad7e86cddf5f7d756c503e697f475
#
_cell.length_a   1.000
_cell.length_b   1.000
_cell.length_c   1.000
_cell.angle_alpha   90.00
_cell.angle_beta   90.00
_cell.angle_gamma   90.00
#
_symmetry.space_group_name_H-M   'P 1'
#
loop_
_entity.id
_entity.type
_entity.pdbx_description
1 polymer ?
#
loop_
_entity_poly.entity_id
_entity_poly.type
_entity_poly.pdbx_seq_one_letter_code
_entity_poly.pdbx_strand_id
1 'polypeptide(L)'
;MENSKITVLVVEPLMEPYVKEIDSGLKSLQKEVGGYIQAVYPFEEPVAIICNEEGKLNGEPLNRALRDEDGHVYDIVAGTFLITGLSEDNFCSLSDAQIEQFTQEFKAPEMFARANGKILIMPMKWETIKDERPSVAEKLNVSARQNKQKQPSKSGEMEL
;
A
#
# COMPACT_ATOMS: atom_id res chain seq x y z
N MET A 1 18.15 -23.97 -6.32
CA MET A 1 18.04 -23.83 -7.23
C MET A 1 17.19 -22.86 -7.80
N GLU A 2 17.13 -22.87 -8.91
CA GLU A 2 16.50 -21.84 -9.58
C GLU A 2 15.08 -21.69 -9.26
N ASN A 3 14.46 -22.64 -8.74
CA ASN A 3 13.04 -22.49 -8.43
C ASN A 3 12.76 -22.26 -6.97
N SER A 4 13.65 -21.53 -6.33
CA SER A 4 13.39 -21.19 -4.95
C SER A 4 12.18 -20.31 -4.82
N LYS A 5 11.49 -20.48 -3.72
CA LYS A 5 10.35 -19.63 -3.42
C LYS A 5 10.72 -18.65 -2.34
N ILE A 6 10.14 -17.48 -2.40
CA ILE A 6 10.31 -16.51 -1.32
C ILE A 6 8.95 -16.05 -0.87
N THR A 7 8.87 -15.72 0.40
CA THR A 7 7.64 -15.24 1.01
C THR A 7 7.71 -13.72 1.05
N VAL A 8 6.75 -13.08 0.40
CA VAL A 8 6.72 -11.63 0.31
C VAL A 8 5.37 -11.11 0.79
N LEU A 9 5.32 -9.82 1.02
CA LEU A 9 4.06 -9.17 1.36
C LEU A 9 3.62 -8.43 0.10
N VAL A 10 2.35 -8.60 -0.27
CA VAL A 10 1.80 -7.94 -1.45
C VAL A 10 0.87 -6.83 -0.97
N VAL A 11 1.05 -5.64 -1.51
CA VAL A 11 0.22 -4.50 -1.16
C VAL A 11 -0.44 -4.00 -2.41
N GLU A 12 -1.76 -4.17 -2.48
CA GLU A 12 -2.54 -3.71 -3.64
C GLU A 12 -3.33 -2.48 -3.27
N PRO A 13 -3.66 -1.64 -4.25
CA PRO A 13 -4.45 -0.45 -3.93
C PRO A 13 -5.76 -0.83 -3.28
N LEU A 14 -6.11 -0.10 -2.24
CA LEU A 14 -7.39 -0.25 -1.52
C LEU A 14 -7.58 -1.60 -0.83
N MET A 15 -6.50 -2.34 -0.62
CA MET A 15 -6.57 -3.63 0.04
C MET A 15 -5.58 -3.69 1.18
N GLU A 16 -5.87 -4.53 2.16
CA GLU A 16 -4.88 -4.80 3.20
C GLU A 16 -3.77 -5.65 2.61
N PRO A 17 -2.57 -5.53 3.14
CA PRO A 17 -1.47 -6.36 2.66
C PRO A 17 -1.75 -7.84 2.91
N TYR A 18 -1.20 -8.70 2.06
CA TYR A 18 -1.32 -10.14 2.28
C TYR A 18 -0.02 -10.82 1.91
N VAL A 19 0.19 -11.98 2.50
CA VAL A 19 1.40 -12.77 2.31
C VAL A 19 1.24 -13.62 1.06
N LYS A 20 2.29 -13.75 0.30
CA LYS A 20 2.26 -14.59 -0.89
C LYS A 20 3.62 -15.23 -1.08
N GLU A 21 3.63 -16.46 -1.56
CA GLU A 21 4.86 -17.13 -1.89
C GLU A 21 5.03 -17.08 -3.40
N ILE A 22 6.16 -16.61 -3.86
CA ILE A 22 6.40 -16.47 -5.30
C ILE A 22 7.77 -17.03 -5.61
N ASP A 23 8.02 -17.26 -6.88
CA ASP A 23 9.35 -17.66 -7.30
C ASP A 23 10.30 -16.49 -7.11
N SER A 24 11.55 -16.77 -6.83
CA SER A 24 12.48 -15.73 -6.48
C SER A 24 13.05 -14.98 -7.68
N GLY A 25 12.77 -15.39 -8.87
CA GLY A 25 13.41 -14.79 -10.03
C GLY A 25 12.82 -13.47 -10.45
N LEU A 26 13.55 -12.77 -11.30
CA LEU A 26 13.13 -11.46 -11.78
C LEU A 26 11.78 -11.50 -12.48
N LYS A 27 11.54 -12.53 -13.28
CA LYS A 27 10.28 -12.59 -14.02
C LYS A 27 9.09 -12.69 -13.10
N SER A 28 9.26 -13.37 -11.97
CA SER A 28 8.19 -13.49 -11.02
C SER A 28 7.88 -12.13 -10.41
N LEU A 29 8.92 -11.38 -10.07
CA LEU A 29 8.71 -10.06 -9.53
C LEU A 29 8.04 -9.14 -10.54
N GLN A 30 8.48 -9.22 -11.78
CA GLN A 30 7.88 -8.41 -12.83
C GLN A 30 6.41 -8.74 -13.03
N LYS A 31 6.08 -10.03 -12.94
CA LYS A 31 4.70 -10.44 -13.10
C LYS A 31 3.83 -9.86 -12.00
N GLU A 32 4.35 -9.85 -10.77
CA GLU A 32 3.55 -9.35 -9.66
C GLU A 32 3.27 -7.87 -9.76
N VAL A 33 4.21 -7.09 -10.26
CA VAL A 33 4.00 -5.64 -10.33
C VAL A 33 3.57 -5.17 -11.72
N GLY A 34 3.53 -6.07 -12.68
CA GLY A 34 2.97 -5.73 -13.99
C GLY A 34 3.92 -5.04 -14.94
N GLY A 35 5.22 -5.16 -14.74
CA GLY A 35 6.18 -4.53 -15.62
C GLY A 35 7.58 -4.58 -15.05
N TYR A 36 8.45 -3.75 -15.58
CA TYR A 36 9.81 -3.70 -15.06
C TYR A 36 9.80 -3.25 -13.63
N ILE A 37 10.71 -3.76 -12.84
CA ILE A 37 10.71 -3.47 -11.41
C ILE A 37 11.65 -2.34 -11.07
N GLN A 38 11.28 -1.64 -10.02
CA GLN A 38 12.15 -0.69 -9.35
C GLN A 38 12.19 -1.09 -7.89
N ALA A 39 13.38 -1.13 -7.30
CA ALA A 39 13.52 -1.44 -5.90
C ALA A 39 13.86 -0.17 -5.15
N VAL A 40 13.17 0.08 -4.06
CA VAL A 40 13.48 1.21 -3.21
C VAL A 40 13.66 0.71 -1.79
N TYR A 41 14.39 1.46 -1.00
CA TYR A 41 14.83 1.00 0.31
C TYR A 41 14.49 2.06 1.37
N PRO A 42 13.22 2.22 1.67
CA PRO A 42 12.82 3.32 2.56
C PRO A 42 12.98 3.03 4.05
N PHE A 43 13.37 1.82 4.40
CA PHE A 43 13.43 1.43 5.80
C PHE A 43 14.84 1.09 6.20
N GLU A 44 15.14 1.18 7.50
CA GLU A 44 16.44 0.76 7.98
C GLU A 44 16.58 -0.75 8.00
N GLU A 45 15.48 -1.45 8.12
CA GLU A 45 15.51 -2.90 8.12
C GLU A 45 15.92 -3.42 6.75
N PRO A 46 16.46 -4.64 6.68
CA PRO A 46 16.90 -5.18 5.40
C PRO A 46 15.73 -5.71 4.60
N VAL A 47 14.92 -4.80 4.12
CA VAL A 47 13.78 -5.12 3.26
C VAL A 47 13.79 -4.13 2.11
N ALA A 48 13.10 -4.51 1.04
CA ALA A 48 12.97 -3.65 -0.13
C ALA A 48 11.52 -3.58 -0.55
N ILE A 49 11.15 -2.45 -1.10
CA ILE A 49 9.88 -2.32 -1.78
C ILE A 49 10.15 -2.51 -3.26
N ILE A 50 9.44 -3.43 -3.89
CA ILE A 50 9.57 -3.70 -5.32
C ILE A 50 8.29 -3.21 -5.98
N CYS A 51 8.41 -2.26 -6.88
CA CYS A 51 7.25 -1.69 -7.53
C CYS A 51 7.49 -1.59 -9.03
N ASN A 52 6.46 -1.21 -9.76
CA ASN A 52 6.55 -1.03 -11.19
C ASN A 52 7.31 0.24 -11.46
N GLU A 53 8.36 0.14 -12.24
CA GLU A 53 9.22 1.27 -12.52
C GLU A 53 8.46 2.41 -13.18
N GLU A 54 7.44 2.11 -13.93
CA GLU A 54 6.69 3.12 -14.65
C GLU A 54 5.25 3.23 -14.18
N GLY A 55 4.98 2.81 -12.96
CA GLY A 55 3.61 2.78 -12.48
C GLY A 55 2.90 4.12 -12.58
N LYS A 56 3.58 5.20 -12.20
CA LYS A 56 2.94 6.50 -12.26
C LYS A 56 2.73 6.96 -13.69
N LEU A 57 3.68 6.65 -14.57
CA LEU A 57 3.54 7.02 -15.97
C LEU A 57 2.45 6.25 -16.65
N ASN A 58 2.24 5.02 -16.23
CA ASN A 58 1.21 4.16 -16.81
C ASN A 58 -0.18 4.42 -16.26
N GLY A 59 -0.30 5.35 -15.32
CA GLY A 59 -1.60 5.64 -14.76
C GLY A 59 -2.10 4.62 -13.77
N GLU A 60 -1.21 3.83 -13.19
CA GLU A 60 -1.62 2.90 -12.16
C GLU A 60 -2.19 3.64 -10.98
N PRO A 61 -3.17 3.07 -10.29
CA PRO A 61 -3.74 3.77 -9.13
C PRO A 61 -2.70 4.00 -8.06
N LEU A 62 -2.77 5.14 -7.42
CA LEU A 62 -1.88 5.41 -6.30
C LEU A 62 -2.25 4.48 -5.16
N ASN A 63 -1.25 3.95 -4.47
CA ASN A 63 -1.46 2.86 -3.54
C ASN A 63 -1.17 3.26 -2.09
N ARG A 64 0.04 3.61 -1.80
CA ARG A 64 0.42 3.99 -0.45
C ARG A 64 1.44 5.10 -0.51
N ALA A 65 1.38 6.00 0.47
CA ALA A 65 2.36 7.06 0.61
C ALA A 65 3.53 6.53 1.42
N LEU A 66 4.73 6.94 1.07
CA LEU A 66 5.92 6.63 1.85
C LEU A 66 6.27 7.85 2.67
N ARG A 67 6.49 7.64 3.96
CA ARG A 67 6.71 8.74 4.88
C ARG A 67 8.07 8.59 5.56
N ASP A 68 8.64 9.72 5.90
CA ASP A 68 9.91 9.71 6.62
C ASP A 68 9.66 9.57 8.11
N GLU A 69 10.70 9.70 8.90
CA GLU A 69 10.59 9.50 10.35
C GLU A 69 9.67 10.50 11.00
N ASP A 70 9.53 11.66 10.40
CA ASP A 70 8.67 12.69 10.96
C ASP A 70 7.24 12.60 10.44
N GLY A 71 6.96 11.60 9.64
CA GLY A 71 5.62 11.42 9.10
C GLY A 71 5.36 12.19 7.83
N HIS A 72 6.37 12.84 7.26
CA HIS A 72 6.17 13.60 6.03
C HIS A 72 6.22 12.68 4.83
N VAL A 73 5.28 12.87 3.92
CA VAL A 73 5.22 12.07 2.71
C VAL A 73 6.30 12.57 1.74
N TYR A 74 7.15 11.67 1.29
CA TYR A 74 8.15 12.05 0.31
C TYR A 74 7.98 11.33 -1.01
N ASP A 75 7.11 10.34 -1.07
CA ASP A 75 6.84 9.66 -2.33
C ASP A 75 5.54 8.89 -2.18
N ILE A 76 4.97 8.48 -3.30
CA ILE A 76 3.75 7.69 -3.32
C ILE A 76 3.99 6.58 -4.33
N VAL A 77 3.70 5.35 -3.93
CA VAL A 77 3.86 4.20 -4.82
C VAL A 77 2.57 3.99 -5.59
N ALA A 78 2.67 3.85 -6.90
CA ALA A 78 1.52 3.59 -7.76
C ALA A 78 1.50 2.12 -8.14
N GLY A 79 0.33 1.53 -8.12
CA GLY A 79 0.16 0.13 -8.49
C GLY A 79 0.54 -0.81 -7.37
N THR A 80 0.38 -2.10 -7.63
CA THR A 80 0.73 -3.13 -6.67
C THR A 80 2.23 -3.12 -6.41
N PHE A 81 2.62 -3.27 -5.16
CA PHE A 81 4.04 -3.41 -4.86
C PHE A 81 4.23 -4.56 -3.87
N LEU A 82 5.46 -5.01 -3.79
CA LEU A 82 5.84 -6.10 -2.91
C LEU A 82 6.82 -5.60 -1.88
N ILE A 83 6.82 -6.24 -0.72
CA ILE A 83 7.89 -6.03 0.25
C ILE A 83 8.62 -7.36 0.37
N THR A 84 9.92 -7.34 0.15
CA THR A 84 10.75 -8.55 0.23
C THR A 84 11.82 -8.35 1.27
N GLY A 85 12.37 -9.45 1.74
CA GLY A 85 13.57 -9.40 2.55
C GLY A 85 14.78 -9.11 1.65
N LEU A 86 15.87 -8.74 2.26
CA LEU A 86 17.06 -8.38 1.54
C LEU A 86 18.25 -9.08 2.16
N SER A 87 18.97 -9.86 1.37
CA SER A 87 20.21 -10.45 1.82
C SER A 87 21.33 -9.76 1.05
N GLU A 88 22.57 -10.21 1.25
CA GLU A 88 23.68 -9.54 0.63
C GLU A 88 23.54 -9.40 -0.86
N ASP A 89 23.05 -10.42 -1.50
CA ASP A 89 23.03 -10.43 -2.94
C ASP A 89 21.65 -10.46 -3.57
N ASN A 90 20.64 -10.76 -2.80
CA ASN A 90 19.36 -11.09 -3.39
C ASN A 90 18.20 -10.62 -2.57
N PHE A 91 17.04 -10.55 -3.22
CA PHE A 91 15.79 -10.45 -2.50
C PHE A 91 15.51 -11.84 -1.91
N CYS A 92 14.99 -11.86 -0.71
CA CYS A 92 14.75 -13.13 -0.04
C CYS A 92 13.43 -13.04 0.71
N SER A 93 13.08 -14.10 1.43
CA SER A 93 11.83 -14.13 2.18
C SER A 93 11.88 -13.14 3.32
N LEU A 94 10.72 -12.57 3.63
CA LEU A 94 10.58 -11.82 4.87
C LEU A 94 10.53 -12.77 6.04
N SER A 95 11.03 -12.34 7.18
CA SER A 95 10.88 -13.11 8.40
C SER A 95 9.46 -12.90 8.92
N ASP A 96 9.06 -13.73 9.86
CA ASP A 96 7.74 -13.57 10.47
C ASP A 96 7.59 -12.22 11.14
N ALA A 97 8.64 -11.75 11.80
CA ALA A 97 8.59 -10.46 12.45
C ALA A 97 8.44 -9.33 11.43
N GLN A 98 9.12 -9.46 10.31
CA GLN A 98 9.02 -8.45 9.27
C GLN A 98 7.63 -8.45 8.64
N ILE A 99 7.07 -9.64 8.44
CA ILE A 99 5.72 -9.73 7.89
C ILE A 99 4.75 -9.00 8.81
N GLU A 100 4.87 -9.23 10.10
CA GLU A 100 3.97 -8.57 11.03
C GLU A 100 4.20 -7.07 11.04
N GLN A 101 5.44 -6.65 11.07
CA GLN A 101 5.77 -5.24 11.12
C GLN A 101 5.20 -4.49 9.91
N PHE A 102 5.45 -5.02 8.72
CA PHE A 102 5.04 -4.28 7.52
C PHE A 102 3.58 -4.48 7.19
N THR A 103 2.97 -5.56 7.65
CA THR A 103 1.53 -5.68 7.55
C THR A 103 0.88 -4.55 8.35
N GLN A 104 1.41 -4.26 9.54
CA GLN A 104 0.85 -3.16 10.32
C GLN A 104 1.16 -1.82 9.69
N GLU A 105 2.34 -1.67 9.15
CA GLU A 105 2.75 -0.41 8.55
C GLU A 105 1.82 -0.01 7.41
N PHE A 106 1.43 -0.97 6.58
CA PHE A 106 0.62 -0.68 5.40
C PHE A 106 -0.81 -1.19 5.52
N LYS A 107 -1.24 -1.50 6.73
CA LYS A 107 -2.55 -2.12 6.90
C LYS A 107 -3.69 -1.27 6.38
N ALA A 108 -3.66 0.01 6.65
CA ALA A 108 -4.76 0.88 6.24
C ALA A 108 -4.57 1.32 4.81
N PRO A 109 -5.47 0.93 3.91
CA PRO A 109 -5.40 1.44 2.55
C PRO A 109 -5.57 2.95 2.57
N GLU A 110 -5.10 3.59 1.52
CA GLU A 110 -5.17 5.03 1.43
C GLU A 110 -5.89 5.41 0.16
N MET A 111 -6.69 6.45 0.24
CA MET A 111 -7.35 7.02 -0.90
C MET A 111 -6.67 8.31 -1.25
N PHE A 112 -6.60 8.61 -2.54
CA PHE A 112 -5.89 9.78 -3.02
C PHE A 112 -6.83 10.62 -3.88
N ALA A 113 -6.82 11.92 -3.66
CA ALA A 113 -7.63 12.83 -4.46
C ALA A 113 -6.77 14.01 -4.85
N ARG A 114 -7.04 14.58 -6.01
CA ARG A 114 -6.30 15.74 -6.45
C ARG A 114 -7.17 16.98 -6.28
N ALA A 115 -6.58 18.01 -5.72
CA ALA A 115 -7.29 19.25 -5.51
C ALA A 115 -6.29 20.38 -5.61
N ASN A 116 -6.56 21.33 -6.48
CA ASN A 116 -5.70 22.53 -6.62
C ASN A 116 -4.24 22.17 -6.87
N GLY A 117 -4.01 21.15 -7.67
CA GLY A 117 -2.65 20.75 -8.00
C GLY A 117 -1.95 19.96 -6.90
N LYS A 118 -2.65 19.63 -5.84
CA LYS A 118 -2.08 18.86 -4.75
C LYS A 118 -2.77 17.53 -4.62
N ILE A 119 -2.10 16.59 -3.98
CA ILE A 119 -2.68 15.28 -3.72
C ILE A 119 -3.05 15.23 -2.26
N LEU A 120 -4.31 14.89 -2.00
CA LEU A 120 -4.80 14.69 -0.65
C LEU A 120 -4.80 13.20 -0.38
N ILE A 121 -4.33 12.81 0.78
CA ILE A 121 -4.21 11.41 1.15
C ILE A 121 -5.10 11.16 2.35
N MET A 122 -5.99 10.18 2.20
CA MET A 122 -6.97 9.88 3.24
C MET A 122 -6.89 8.40 3.58
N PRO A 123 -6.47 8.07 4.80
CA PRO A 123 -6.42 6.65 5.17
C PRO A 123 -7.83 6.11 5.33
N MET A 124 -8.01 4.86 4.95
CA MET A 124 -9.28 4.19 5.16
C MET A 124 -9.24 3.47 6.48
N LYS A 125 -10.37 3.44 7.17
CA LYS A 125 -10.43 2.78 8.46
C LYS A 125 -11.21 1.49 8.34
N TRP A 126 -10.47 0.40 8.32
CA TRP A 126 -11.11 -0.89 8.13
C TRP A 126 -12.14 -1.24 9.18
N GLU A 127 -11.90 -0.85 10.41
CA GLU A 127 -12.87 -1.15 11.45
C GLU A 127 -14.19 -0.48 11.15
N THR A 128 -14.15 0.75 10.71
CA THR A 128 -15.37 1.45 10.38
C THR A 128 -16.08 0.77 9.24
N ILE A 129 -15.33 0.35 8.23
CA ILE A 129 -15.92 -0.32 7.11
C ILE A 129 -16.58 -1.61 7.55
N LYS A 130 -15.94 -2.37 8.40
CA LYS A 130 -16.52 -3.61 8.86
C LYS A 130 -17.77 -3.38 9.68
N ASP A 131 -17.76 -2.39 10.51
CA ASP A 131 -18.93 -2.09 11.32
C ASP A 131 -20.11 -1.74 10.47
N GLU A 132 -19.86 -1.18 9.32
CA GLU A 132 -20.95 -0.79 8.46
C GLU A 132 -21.45 -1.91 7.60
N ARG A 133 -20.73 -3.00 7.56
CA ARG A 133 -21.06 -4.04 6.65
C ARG A 133 -22.43 -4.63 6.77
N PRO A 134 -22.96 -4.83 7.93
CA PRO A 134 -24.28 -5.46 8.02
C PRO A 134 -25.32 -4.67 7.30
N SER A 135 -25.09 -3.40 7.17
CA SER A 135 -26.03 -2.59 6.47
C SER A 135 -25.24 -1.67 5.63
N VAL A 136 -24.34 -2.22 4.90
CA VAL A 136 -23.47 -1.45 4.08
C VAL A 136 -24.15 -0.44 3.22
N ALA A 137 -25.15 -0.84 2.54
CA ALA A 137 -25.83 0.08 1.67
C ALA A 137 -26.37 1.27 2.42
N GLU A 138 -26.99 1.03 3.51
CA GLU A 138 -27.54 2.12 4.23
C GLU A 138 -26.45 2.86 4.90
N LYS A 139 -25.42 2.18 5.27
CA LYS A 139 -24.36 2.87 5.90
C LYS A 139 -23.65 3.77 4.95
N LEU A 140 -23.52 3.38 3.73
CA LEU A 140 -22.92 4.25 2.78
C LEU A 140 -23.70 5.52 2.64
N ASN A 141 -24.98 5.42 2.66
CA ASN A 141 -25.79 6.58 2.58
C ASN A 141 -25.64 7.41 3.80
N VAL A 142 -25.52 6.73 4.89
CA VAL A 142 -25.40 7.44 6.08
C VAL A 142 -24.12 8.12 6.13
N SER A 143 -23.10 7.48 5.69
CA SER A 143 -21.85 8.10 5.77
C SER A 143 -21.87 9.28 4.92
N ALA A 144 -22.60 9.25 3.91
CA ALA A 144 -22.72 10.42 3.15
C ALA A 144 -23.39 11.42 4.00
N ARG A 145 -24.28 11.03 4.83
CA ARG A 145 -24.88 11.97 5.66
C ARG A 145 -24.21 12.11 6.91
N GLN A 146 -23.61 11.25 7.29
CA GLN A 146 -22.97 11.49 8.46
C GLN A 146 -21.70 11.86 8.20
N ASN A 147 -21.81 11.72 7.31
CA ASN A 147 -20.92 11.96 7.05
C ASN A 147 -20.94 12.94 6.89
N LYS A 148 -21.84 13.31 6.88
CA LYS A 148 -21.90 13.99 7.04
C LYS A 148 -21.73 14.33 8.03
N GLN A 149 -21.81 13.96 8.37
CA GLN A 149 -21.43 14.10 9.25
C GLN A 149 -20.47 14.01 9.50
N LYS A 150 -20.28 13.80 8.93
CA LYS A 150 -19.29 13.66 9.08
C LYS A 150 -18.59 13.96 8.60
N GLN A 151 -18.75 14.01 8.21
CA GLN A 151 -17.96 14.20 7.94
C GLN A 151 -17.45 14.68 7.65
N PRO A 152 -17.71 14.92 7.43
CA PRO A 152 -16.98 15.33 7.30
C PRO A 152 -16.40 15.79 7.42
N SER A 153 -16.33 15.74 7.61
CA SER A 153 -15.51 16.13 7.99
C SER A 153 -14.89 16.33 8.04
N LYS A 154 -14.73 16.39 7.98
CA LYS A 154 -13.97 16.57 8.11
C LYS A 154 -13.25 16.79 7.79
N SER A 155 -13.27 16.79 7.38
CA SER A 155 -12.41 17.10 7.15
C SER A 155 -11.85 17.51 6.92
N GLY A 156 -11.93 17.65 6.87
CA GLY A 156 -11.13 18.09 6.76
C GLY A 156 -10.88 18.44 6.36
N GLU A 157 -11.01 18.56 6.19
CA GLU A 157 -10.56 18.78 5.96
C GLU A 157 -10.20 19.09 5.41
N MET A 158 -10.31 19.04 5.05
CA MET A 158 -9.74 19.11 4.57
C MET A 158 -9.57 19.92 4.17
N GLU A 159 -9.55 20.33 4.05
CA GLU A 159 -9.11 20.99 3.83
C GLU A 159 -8.67 21.30 3.51
N LEU A 160 -8.62 21.32 3.13
CA LEU A 160 -7.98 21.31 2.89
C LEU A 160 -7.73 21.67 2.84
#